data_f0abf332904e1f04c95a4c1e2432005a
#
_entry.id   f0abf332904e1f04c95a4c1e2432005a
#
_cell.length_a   1.000
_cell.length_b   1.000
_cell.length_c   1.000
_cell.angle_alpha   90.00
_cell.angle_beta   90.00
_cell.angle_gamma   90.00
#
_symmetry.space_group_name_H-M   'P 1'
#
loop_
_entity.id
_entity.type
_entity.pdbx_description
1 polymer ?
#
loop_
_entity_poly.entity_id
_entity_poly.type
_entity_poly.pdbx_seq_one_letter_code
_entity_poly.pdbx_strand_id
1 'polypeptide(L)'
;MRNTIHFDGTTLTPAEVERIASNHADVAISEDAWQKVHAARSVVEGILSRGETVYGINTGFGALVHERISPDDLAQLQTNLVRSHATGLGESMPKHAVRAMMAVRINSLVKGHSGVHPNVLDQLLEFLNKDITPHVPRIGSLGASGDLAPLSHMALALLGEGYVLDQDGAPTPTDDVLRQHGLIGIKLGAKDGLSLINGTSQMLAFMTLAERKLSSLLPLADLILCTSMEARKASVQPSDPRVHDARPHPGQNLVAKRIRTLMVNSEILGSHADCERVQDAYSFRCAPQVHGAVLQKFTAMLETLTIELNSATDNPLIFPDP
;
A
#
# COMPACT_ATOMS: atom_id res chain seq x y z
N MET A 1 -10.77 11.51 -20.00
CA MET A 1 -9.68 12.02 -19.14
C MET A 1 -9.55 11.08 -17.96
N ARG A 2 -8.34 10.67 -17.58
CA ARG A 2 -8.12 9.94 -16.33
C ARG A 2 -8.45 10.88 -15.19
N ASN A 3 -9.08 10.35 -14.12
CA ASN A 3 -9.34 11.15 -12.93
C ASN A 3 -8.05 11.25 -12.12
N THR A 4 -7.66 12.46 -11.72
CA THR A 4 -6.44 12.69 -10.92
C THR A 4 -6.70 12.38 -9.46
N ILE A 5 -5.81 11.61 -8.84
CA ILE A 5 -5.80 11.35 -7.39
C ILE A 5 -4.77 12.28 -6.75
N HIS A 6 -5.20 13.01 -5.73
CA HIS A 6 -4.33 13.95 -5.01
C HIS A 6 -3.86 13.34 -3.70
N PHE A 7 -2.55 13.18 -3.55
CA PHE A 7 -1.93 12.79 -2.28
C PHE A 7 -1.95 13.96 -1.29
N ASP A 8 -2.49 13.73 -0.12
CA ASP A 8 -2.56 14.71 0.99
C ASP A 8 -1.95 14.18 2.31
N GLY A 9 -1.53 12.92 2.31
CA GLY A 9 -0.97 12.22 3.46
C GLY A 9 -2.01 11.73 4.48
N THR A 10 -3.32 11.89 4.20
CA THR A 10 -4.37 11.65 5.21
C THR A 10 -5.61 10.92 4.71
N THR A 11 -5.90 10.93 3.41
CA THR A 11 -7.18 10.44 2.88
C THR A 11 -7.05 9.33 1.84
N LEU A 12 -5.85 8.84 1.56
CA LEU A 12 -5.63 7.79 0.57
C LEU A 12 -6.38 6.50 0.94
N THR A 13 -7.17 6.00 0.01
CA THR A 13 -7.98 4.79 0.17
C THR A 13 -7.38 3.58 -0.56
N PRO A 14 -7.67 2.33 -0.13
CA PRO A 14 -7.27 1.13 -0.86
C PRO A 14 -7.72 1.11 -2.33
N ALA A 15 -8.91 1.64 -2.62
CA ALA A 15 -9.44 1.72 -3.99
C ALA A 15 -8.64 2.69 -4.87
N GLU A 16 -8.17 3.80 -4.33
CA GLU A 16 -7.30 4.74 -5.04
C GLU A 16 -5.93 4.14 -5.32
N VAL A 17 -5.34 3.44 -4.34
CA VAL A 17 -4.08 2.71 -4.54
C VAL A 17 -4.22 1.68 -5.67
N GLU A 18 -5.32 0.91 -5.72
CA GLU A 18 -5.59 -0.04 -6.81
C GLU A 18 -5.68 0.65 -8.18
N ARG A 19 -6.34 1.80 -8.26
CA ARG A 19 -6.45 2.58 -9.50
C ARG A 19 -5.09 3.10 -9.99
N ILE A 20 -4.24 3.58 -9.07
CA ILE A 20 -2.86 4.01 -9.38
C ILE A 20 -2.02 2.80 -9.81
N ALA A 21 -2.12 1.69 -9.08
CA ALA A 21 -1.43 0.44 -9.37
C ALA A 21 -1.74 -0.09 -10.77
N SER A 22 -3.00 0.01 -11.19
CA SER A 22 -3.48 -0.44 -12.51
C SER A 22 -3.31 0.61 -13.63
N ASN A 23 -2.64 1.72 -13.35
CA ASN A 23 -2.46 2.85 -14.28
C ASN A 23 -3.78 3.45 -14.81
N HIS A 24 -4.82 3.47 -13.97
CA HIS A 24 -6.15 4.01 -14.31
C HIS A 24 -6.41 5.42 -13.74
N ALA A 25 -5.40 6.04 -13.13
CA ALA A 25 -5.46 7.40 -12.59
C ALA A 25 -4.14 8.11 -12.80
N ASP A 26 -4.20 9.41 -13.07
CA ASP A 26 -3.07 10.31 -12.94
C ASP A 26 -2.93 10.70 -11.46
N VAL A 27 -1.75 11.17 -11.05
CA VAL A 27 -1.47 11.53 -9.66
C VAL A 27 -0.89 12.92 -9.52
N ALA A 28 -1.23 13.58 -8.43
CA ALA A 28 -0.69 14.88 -8.03
C ALA A 28 -0.57 14.95 -6.50
N ILE A 29 0.11 15.96 -5.99
CA ILE A 29 0.16 16.28 -4.56
C ILE A 29 -0.70 17.53 -4.33
N SER A 30 -1.48 17.55 -3.25
CA SER A 30 -2.29 18.71 -2.88
C SER A 30 -1.40 19.90 -2.45
N GLU A 31 -1.89 21.11 -2.61
CA GLU A 31 -1.17 22.33 -2.23
C GLU A 31 -0.82 22.34 -0.73
N ASP A 32 -1.77 21.96 0.12
CA ASP A 32 -1.55 21.86 1.56
C ASP A 32 -0.47 20.84 1.93
N ALA A 33 -0.38 19.73 1.19
CA ALA A 33 0.64 18.72 1.41
C ALA A 33 2.02 19.23 0.97
N TRP A 34 2.11 19.97 -0.13
CA TRP A 34 3.35 20.64 -0.53
C TRP A 34 3.84 21.61 0.54
N GLN A 35 2.97 22.41 1.15
CA GLN A 35 3.34 23.32 2.24
C GLN A 35 3.95 22.56 3.42
N LYS A 36 3.37 21.40 3.81
CA LYS A 36 3.92 20.55 4.88
C LYS A 36 5.29 19.97 4.50
N VAL A 37 5.47 19.53 3.25
CA VAL A 37 6.76 19.04 2.75
C VAL A 37 7.82 20.12 2.84
N HIS A 38 7.54 21.32 2.36
CA HIS A 38 8.46 22.46 2.42
C HIS A 38 8.81 22.86 3.86
N ALA A 39 7.81 22.87 4.76
CA ALA A 39 8.05 23.17 6.18
C ALA A 39 9.00 22.15 6.82
N ALA A 40 8.77 20.84 6.61
CA ALA A 40 9.65 19.80 7.14
C ALA A 40 11.05 19.85 6.51
N ARG A 41 11.16 20.17 5.22
CA ARG A 41 12.45 20.37 4.54
C ARG A 41 13.24 21.54 5.14
N SER A 42 12.57 22.65 5.42
CA SER A 42 13.22 23.84 6.04
C SER A 42 13.84 23.52 7.39
N VAL A 43 13.24 22.60 8.17
CA VAL A 43 13.85 22.13 9.44
C VAL A 43 15.19 21.43 9.18
N VAL A 44 15.25 20.53 8.19
CA VAL A 44 16.48 19.82 7.82
C VAL A 44 17.56 20.81 7.39
N GLU A 45 17.23 21.79 6.55
CA GLU A 45 18.14 22.82 6.08
C GLU A 45 18.63 23.74 7.22
N GLY A 46 17.72 24.05 8.18
CA GLY A 46 18.07 24.77 9.39
C GLY A 46 19.08 24.02 10.27
N ILE A 47 18.90 22.72 10.46
CA ILE A 47 19.86 21.86 11.20
C ILE A 47 21.24 21.88 10.52
N LEU A 48 21.27 21.74 9.20
CA LEU A 48 22.53 21.78 8.44
C LEU A 48 23.23 23.13 8.57
N SER A 49 22.49 24.24 8.46
CA SER A 49 23.04 25.58 8.53
C SER A 49 23.59 25.94 9.91
N ARG A 50 22.97 25.41 10.99
CA ARG A 50 23.46 25.58 12.37
C ARG A 50 24.61 24.64 12.72
N GLY A 51 24.91 23.68 11.85
CA GLY A 51 25.97 22.69 12.08
C GLY A 51 25.66 21.69 13.20
N GLU A 52 24.40 21.54 13.57
CA GLU A 52 23.93 20.56 14.57
C GLU A 52 24.14 19.14 14.07
N THR A 53 24.48 18.21 14.97
CA THR A 53 24.61 16.78 14.64
C THR A 53 23.31 16.07 14.98
N VAL A 54 22.58 15.61 13.95
CA VAL A 54 21.28 14.97 14.11
C VAL A 54 21.24 13.65 13.33
N TYR A 55 20.84 12.58 14.01
CA TYR A 55 20.75 11.25 13.43
C TYR A 55 19.89 11.24 12.16
N GLY A 56 20.39 10.58 11.14
CA GLY A 56 19.68 10.42 9.87
C GLY A 56 19.72 11.64 8.95
N ILE A 57 20.19 12.79 9.42
CA ILE A 57 20.38 14.01 8.64
C ILE A 57 21.84 14.15 8.20
N ASN A 58 22.77 14.20 9.15
CA ASN A 58 24.21 14.41 8.90
C ASN A 58 25.13 13.53 9.74
N THR A 59 24.66 12.35 10.11
CA THR A 59 25.45 11.27 10.73
C THR A 59 25.55 10.07 9.83
N GLY A 60 26.48 9.15 10.12
CA GLY A 60 26.43 7.80 9.61
C GLY A 60 25.23 7.01 10.15
N PHE A 61 25.06 5.77 9.70
CA PHE A 61 23.94 4.89 10.05
C PHE A 61 24.41 3.65 10.79
N GLY A 62 23.56 3.04 11.61
CA GLY A 62 23.87 1.83 12.36
C GLY A 62 25.08 2.01 13.26
N ALA A 63 26.11 1.19 13.09
CA ALA A 63 27.34 1.27 13.90
C ALA A 63 28.11 2.61 13.73
N LEU A 64 27.87 3.34 12.64
CA LEU A 64 28.52 4.63 12.35
C LEU A 64 27.70 5.84 12.80
N VAL A 65 26.71 5.68 13.64
CA VAL A 65 25.79 6.73 14.12
C VAL A 65 26.52 7.92 14.78
N HIS A 66 27.68 7.69 15.36
CA HIS A 66 28.50 8.72 16.04
C HIS A 66 29.42 9.49 15.09
N GLU A 67 29.56 9.04 13.84
CA GLU A 67 30.41 9.70 12.84
C GLU A 67 29.64 10.86 12.20
N ARG A 68 30.12 12.08 12.41
CA ARG A 68 29.60 13.27 11.73
C ARG A 68 30.12 13.31 10.31
N ILE A 69 29.20 13.48 9.36
CA ILE A 69 29.51 13.56 7.94
C ILE A 69 29.61 15.01 7.51
N SER A 70 30.63 15.33 6.72
CA SER A 70 30.81 16.68 6.20
C SER A 70 29.67 17.06 5.25
N PRO A 71 29.32 18.36 5.10
CA PRO A 71 28.31 18.78 4.14
C PRO A 71 28.61 18.34 2.70
N ASP A 72 29.87 18.28 2.31
CA ASP A 72 30.32 17.90 0.98
C ASP A 72 30.12 16.39 0.70
N ASP A 73 30.16 15.57 1.75
CA ASP A 73 30.01 14.12 1.66
C ASP A 73 28.56 13.62 1.84
N LEU A 74 27.65 14.49 2.29
CA LEU A 74 26.26 14.09 2.60
C LEU A 74 25.52 13.49 1.40
N ALA A 75 25.65 14.09 0.22
CA ALA A 75 25.03 13.59 -1.00
C ALA A 75 25.54 12.19 -1.37
N GLN A 76 26.87 12.00 -1.24
CA GLN A 76 27.50 10.70 -1.49
C GLN A 76 27.06 9.65 -0.46
N LEU A 77 26.95 10.03 0.81
CA LEU A 77 26.46 9.15 1.87
C LEU A 77 25.04 8.66 1.57
N GLN A 78 24.10 9.57 1.20
CA GLN A 78 22.72 9.21 0.90
C GLN A 78 22.63 8.28 -0.33
N THR A 79 23.43 8.54 -1.35
CA THR A 79 23.54 7.68 -2.53
C THR A 79 24.11 6.30 -2.18
N ASN A 80 25.17 6.25 -1.38
CA ASN A 80 25.78 4.99 -0.92
C ASN A 80 24.83 4.19 -0.02
N LEU A 81 24.02 4.85 0.79
CA LEU A 81 22.99 4.22 1.59
C LEU A 81 22.01 3.46 0.68
N VAL A 82 21.48 4.10 -0.34
CA VAL A 82 20.56 3.48 -1.30
C VAL A 82 21.24 2.31 -2.01
N ARG A 83 22.45 2.50 -2.55
CA ARG A 83 23.21 1.45 -3.26
C ARG A 83 23.49 0.23 -2.38
N SER A 84 23.89 0.45 -1.13
CA SER A 84 24.24 -0.63 -0.19
C SER A 84 23.04 -1.47 0.25
N HIS A 85 21.83 -0.94 0.17
CA HIS A 85 20.60 -1.62 0.56
C HIS A 85 19.84 -2.23 -0.63
N ALA A 86 20.19 -1.89 -1.87
CA ALA A 86 19.60 -2.47 -3.08
C ALA A 86 20.14 -3.90 -3.34
N THR A 87 19.87 -4.81 -2.42
CA THR A 87 20.40 -6.18 -2.38
C THR A 87 19.34 -7.25 -2.62
N GLY A 88 18.21 -6.86 -3.19
CA GLY A 88 17.12 -7.77 -3.52
C GLY A 88 17.52 -8.83 -4.58
N LEU A 89 16.89 -9.99 -4.51
CA LEU A 89 17.15 -11.16 -5.36
C LEU A 89 15.86 -11.70 -6.00
N GLY A 90 16.06 -12.51 -7.03
CA GLY A 90 14.97 -13.22 -7.70
C GLY A 90 14.27 -12.41 -8.79
N GLU A 91 13.10 -12.89 -9.19
CA GLU A 91 12.27 -12.26 -10.21
C GLU A 91 11.78 -10.87 -9.77
N SER A 92 11.40 -10.04 -10.72
CA SER A 92 10.76 -8.75 -10.44
C SER A 92 9.42 -8.91 -9.74
N MET A 93 9.11 -8.00 -8.86
CA MET A 93 7.74 -7.80 -8.39
C MET A 93 6.84 -7.43 -9.58
N PRO A 94 5.56 -7.82 -9.55
CA PRO A 94 4.59 -7.38 -10.55
C PRO A 94 4.51 -5.86 -10.63
N LYS A 95 4.44 -5.31 -11.84
CA LYS A 95 4.38 -3.87 -12.11
C LYS A 95 3.36 -3.14 -11.23
N HIS A 96 2.14 -3.67 -11.11
CA HIS A 96 1.10 -3.09 -10.28
C HIS A 96 1.46 -3.03 -8.78
N ALA A 97 2.22 -4.01 -8.28
CA ALA A 97 2.65 -4.00 -6.87
C ALA A 97 3.72 -2.92 -6.61
N VAL A 98 4.65 -2.72 -7.55
CA VAL A 98 5.66 -1.65 -7.45
C VAL A 98 4.99 -0.28 -7.55
N ARG A 99 4.03 -0.10 -8.45
CA ARG A 99 3.26 1.16 -8.55
C ARG A 99 2.47 1.46 -7.28
N ALA A 100 1.83 0.44 -6.67
CA ALA A 100 1.17 0.57 -5.37
C ALA A 100 2.18 0.98 -4.27
N MET A 101 3.36 0.36 -4.24
CA MET A 101 4.44 0.71 -3.30
C MET A 101 4.88 2.17 -3.44
N MET A 102 5.05 2.65 -4.69
CA MET A 102 5.37 4.06 -4.96
C MET A 102 4.27 4.99 -4.46
N ALA A 103 2.99 4.68 -4.72
CA ALA A 103 1.86 5.49 -4.27
C ALA A 103 1.80 5.59 -2.74
N VAL A 104 1.94 4.46 -2.05
CA VAL A 104 2.01 4.41 -0.58
C VAL A 104 3.19 5.22 -0.05
N ARG A 105 4.37 5.13 -0.72
CA ARG A 105 5.55 5.91 -0.32
C ARG A 105 5.32 7.40 -0.47
N ILE A 106 4.78 7.84 -1.59
CA ILE A 106 4.43 9.26 -1.80
C ILE A 106 3.50 9.74 -0.69
N ASN A 107 2.42 9.00 -0.41
CA ASN A 107 1.45 9.43 0.61
C ASN A 107 2.06 9.55 2.01
N SER A 108 2.97 8.66 2.38
CA SER A 108 3.72 8.75 3.64
C SER A 108 4.65 9.97 3.68
N LEU A 109 5.35 10.27 2.59
CA LEU A 109 6.30 11.40 2.52
C LEU A 109 5.59 12.77 2.53
N VAL A 110 4.47 12.90 1.83
CA VAL A 110 3.72 14.17 1.74
C VAL A 110 3.00 14.53 3.04
N LYS A 111 2.94 13.62 4.01
CA LYS A 111 2.45 13.93 5.37
C LYS A 111 3.27 15.04 6.06
N GLY A 112 4.49 15.31 5.56
CA GLY A 112 5.32 16.43 6.02
C GLY A 112 6.12 16.13 7.27
N HIS A 113 6.51 14.86 7.48
CA HIS A 113 7.34 14.45 8.63
C HIS A 113 8.66 13.79 8.21
N SER A 114 8.97 13.74 6.92
CA SER A 114 10.19 13.08 6.42
C SER A 114 11.36 14.04 6.21
N GLY A 115 11.09 15.31 5.95
CA GLY A 115 12.11 16.29 5.58
C GLY A 115 12.78 16.01 4.23
N VAL A 116 12.14 15.22 3.38
CA VAL A 116 12.60 14.88 2.03
C VAL A 116 12.60 16.12 1.14
N HIS A 117 13.58 16.21 0.23
CA HIS A 117 13.62 17.30 -0.74
C HIS A 117 12.47 17.16 -1.77
N PRO A 118 11.78 18.26 -2.14
CA PRO A 118 10.65 18.25 -3.08
C PRO A 118 10.91 17.52 -4.40
N ASN A 119 12.11 17.64 -4.98
CA ASN A 119 12.46 16.97 -6.24
C ASN A 119 12.32 15.44 -6.20
N VAL A 120 12.40 14.82 -5.03
CA VAL A 120 12.19 13.38 -4.86
C VAL A 120 10.73 13.04 -5.12
N LEU A 121 9.81 13.85 -4.62
CA LEU A 121 8.38 13.70 -4.82
C LEU A 121 7.98 14.01 -6.26
N ASP A 122 8.55 15.05 -6.86
CA ASP A 122 8.34 15.37 -8.28
C ASP A 122 8.74 14.19 -9.17
N GLN A 123 9.90 13.57 -8.93
CA GLN A 123 10.37 12.42 -9.70
C GLN A 123 9.47 11.20 -9.51
N LEU A 124 8.99 10.94 -8.29
CA LEU A 124 8.04 9.85 -8.02
C LEU A 124 6.70 10.06 -8.75
N LEU A 125 6.19 11.30 -8.79
CA LEU A 125 4.98 11.63 -9.55
C LEU A 125 5.19 11.42 -11.06
N GLU A 126 6.33 11.89 -11.59
CA GLU A 126 6.69 11.69 -13.00
C GLU A 126 6.74 10.19 -13.36
N PHE A 127 7.33 9.36 -12.49
CA PHE A 127 7.40 7.91 -12.70
C PHE A 127 6.00 7.29 -12.78
N LEU A 128 5.09 7.65 -11.86
CA LEU A 128 3.73 7.13 -11.87
C LEU A 128 2.94 7.63 -13.10
N ASN A 129 3.03 8.92 -13.42
CA ASN A 129 2.27 9.52 -14.53
C ASN A 129 2.77 9.09 -15.92
N LYS A 130 4.09 8.85 -16.06
CA LYS A 130 4.71 8.37 -17.31
C LYS A 130 4.82 6.85 -17.39
N ASP A 131 4.21 6.13 -16.46
CA ASP A 131 4.23 4.66 -16.38
C ASP A 131 5.64 4.04 -16.28
N ILE A 132 6.60 4.78 -15.73
CA ILE A 132 7.95 4.31 -15.45
C ILE A 132 7.90 3.51 -14.14
N THR A 133 8.15 2.21 -14.22
CA THR A 133 8.05 1.33 -13.05
C THR A 133 9.42 0.73 -12.74
N PRO A 134 10.00 1.00 -11.55
CA PRO A 134 11.27 0.42 -11.13
C PRO A 134 11.24 -1.11 -11.13
N HIS A 135 12.35 -1.73 -11.52
CA HIS A 135 12.58 -3.16 -11.32
C HIS A 135 12.94 -3.41 -9.85
N VAL A 136 12.04 -4.07 -9.13
CA VAL A 136 12.21 -4.40 -7.71
C VAL A 136 12.17 -5.92 -7.57
N PRO A 137 13.28 -6.58 -7.16
CA PRO A 137 13.29 -8.00 -6.89
C PRO A 137 12.33 -8.42 -5.77
N ARG A 138 11.74 -9.61 -5.90
CA ARG A 138 10.70 -10.11 -4.99
C ARG A 138 11.19 -10.45 -3.59
N ILE A 139 12.48 -10.81 -3.45
CA ILE A 139 13.10 -11.26 -2.20
C ILE A 139 14.08 -10.19 -1.74
N GLY A 140 13.90 -9.65 -0.53
CA GLY A 140 14.82 -8.61 -0.04
C GLY A 140 14.36 -7.91 1.23
N SER A 141 13.04 -7.75 1.45
CA SER A 141 12.56 -7.14 2.69
C SER A 141 12.73 -8.10 3.87
N LEU A 142 13.41 -7.62 4.93
CA LEU A 142 13.49 -8.29 6.22
C LEU A 142 12.37 -7.85 7.19
N GLY A 143 11.87 -6.63 7.03
CA GLY A 143 10.78 -6.07 7.82
C GLY A 143 11.17 -5.55 9.21
N ALA A 144 12.44 -5.64 9.63
CA ALA A 144 12.88 -5.20 10.97
C ALA A 144 12.93 -3.66 11.10
N SER A 145 13.28 -2.96 10.02
CA SER A 145 13.29 -1.48 9.93
C SER A 145 12.50 -1.01 8.69
N GLY A 146 11.42 -1.73 8.35
CA GLY A 146 10.67 -1.52 7.14
C GLY A 146 11.24 -2.28 5.93
N ASP A 147 10.85 -1.83 4.75
CA ASP A 147 11.11 -2.49 3.46
C ASP A 147 12.37 -1.95 2.77
N LEU A 148 13.52 -1.94 3.46
CA LEU A 148 14.74 -1.23 3.01
C LEU A 148 15.19 -1.65 1.60
N ALA A 149 15.37 -2.93 1.34
CA ALA A 149 15.89 -3.39 0.06
C ALA A 149 14.93 -3.09 -1.12
N PRO A 150 13.64 -3.41 -1.09
CA PRO A 150 12.73 -3.05 -2.18
C PRO A 150 12.60 -1.54 -2.41
N LEU A 151 12.55 -0.74 -1.34
CA LEU A 151 12.53 0.71 -1.46
C LEU A 151 13.86 1.26 -2.00
N SER A 152 14.99 0.61 -1.72
CA SER A 152 16.29 0.98 -2.30
C SER A 152 16.35 0.71 -3.80
N HIS A 153 15.79 -0.39 -4.29
CA HIS A 153 15.67 -0.61 -5.74
C HIS A 153 14.77 0.43 -6.41
N MET A 154 13.68 0.83 -5.77
CA MET A 154 12.86 1.96 -6.24
C MET A 154 13.69 3.26 -6.28
N ALA A 155 14.42 3.55 -5.21
CA ALA A 155 15.25 4.76 -5.10
C ALA A 155 16.40 4.79 -6.13
N LEU A 156 17.04 3.66 -6.44
CA LEU A 156 18.05 3.58 -7.50
C LEU A 156 17.51 4.10 -8.84
N ALA A 157 16.28 3.71 -9.19
CA ALA A 157 15.67 4.18 -10.43
C ALA A 157 15.46 5.70 -10.43
N LEU A 158 15.14 6.32 -9.28
CA LEU A 158 15.04 7.79 -9.20
C LEU A 158 16.40 8.48 -9.45
N LEU A 159 17.50 7.82 -9.08
CA LEU A 159 18.86 8.30 -9.35
C LEU A 159 19.30 8.12 -10.81
N GLY A 160 18.50 7.44 -11.64
CA GLY A 160 18.89 7.05 -12.99
C GLY A 160 19.74 5.76 -13.02
N GLU A 161 19.84 5.05 -11.90
CA GLU A 161 20.60 3.80 -11.76
C GLU A 161 19.68 2.58 -11.76
N GLY A 162 20.27 1.40 -11.85
CA GLY A 162 19.50 0.15 -11.85
C GLY A 162 18.63 0.00 -13.10
N TYR A 163 17.45 -0.58 -12.92
CA TYR A 163 16.56 -0.96 -14.02
C TYR A 163 15.13 -0.54 -13.76
N VAL A 164 14.39 -0.32 -14.83
CA VAL A 164 12.92 -0.18 -14.86
C VAL A 164 12.32 -1.27 -15.73
N LEU A 165 11.04 -1.56 -15.58
CA LEU A 165 10.33 -2.55 -16.37
C LEU A 165 9.81 -1.92 -17.67
N ASP A 166 10.09 -2.52 -18.80
CA ASP A 166 9.49 -2.17 -20.09
C ASP A 166 8.02 -2.63 -20.19
N GLN A 167 7.44 -2.52 -21.37
CA GLN A 167 6.04 -2.89 -21.63
C GLN A 167 5.80 -4.41 -21.46
N ASP A 168 6.81 -5.23 -21.74
CA ASP A 168 6.76 -6.69 -21.61
C ASP A 168 7.17 -7.16 -20.20
N GLY A 169 7.55 -6.24 -19.32
CA GLY A 169 8.00 -6.52 -17.96
C GLY A 169 9.46 -6.91 -17.86
N ALA A 170 10.26 -6.74 -18.93
CA ALA A 170 11.69 -7.00 -18.92
C ALA A 170 12.47 -5.81 -18.31
N PRO A 171 13.58 -6.09 -17.57
CA PRO A 171 14.42 -5.03 -17.03
C PRO A 171 15.17 -4.28 -18.12
N THR A 172 15.00 -2.96 -18.16
CA THR A 172 15.69 -2.04 -19.08
C THR A 172 16.50 -1.02 -18.27
N PRO A 173 17.72 -0.62 -18.66
CA PRO A 173 18.50 0.36 -17.93
C PRO A 173 17.72 1.66 -17.70
N THR A 174 17.70 2.12 -16.47
CA THR A 174 16.87 3.28 -16.07
C THR A 174 17.24 4.55 -16.83
N ASP A 175 18.53 4.84 -16.98
CA ASP A 175 19.00 6.06 -17.64
C ASP A 175 18.53 6.17 -19.09
N ASP A 176 18.45 5.05 -19.81
CA ASP A 176 17.93 5.02 -21.20
C ASP A 176 16.45 5.42 -21.25
N VAL A 177 15.65 4.90 -20.30
CA VAL A 177 14.21 5.21 -20.23
C VAL A 177 13.99 6.65 -19.77
N LEU A 178 14.75 7.15 -18.80
CA LEU A 178 14.63 8.52 -18.36
C LEU A 178 14.90 9.50 -19.51
N ARG A 179 15.96 9.27 -20.30
CA ARG A 179 16.27 10.11 -21.49
C ARG A 179 15.13 10.09 -22.51
N GLN A 180 14.50 8.94 -22.76
CA GLN A 180 13.35 8.85 -23.68
C GLN A 180 12.17 9.70 -23.23
N HIS A 181 11.98 9.84 -21.90
CA HIS A 181 10.92 10.65 -21.30
C HIS A 181 11.32 12.10 -21.00
N GLY A 182 12.55 12.52 -21.38
CA GLY A 182 13.04 13.88 -21.09
C GLY A 182 13.31 14.10 -19.60
N LEU A 183 13.58 13.04 -18.85
CA LEU A 183 13.91 13.08 -17.43
C LEU A 183 15.40 12.83 -17.21
N ILE A 184 15.89 13.21 -16.06
CA ILE A 184 17.25 12.93 -15.58
C ILE A 184 17.17 12.34 -14.17
N GLY A 185 18.15 11.52 -13.79
CA GLY A 185 18.26 11.03 -12.42
C GLY A 185 18.48 12.19 -11.43
N ILE A 186 17.79 12.12 -10.29
CA ILE A 186 17.93 13.14 -9.23
C ILE A 186 19.20 12.92 -8.43
N LYS A 187 19.68 13.99 -7.78
CA LYS A 187 20.72 13.92 -6.75
C LYS A 187 20.08 14.01 -5.38
N LEU A 188 20.50 13.11 -4.49
CA LEU A 188 20.00 13.10 -3.12
C LEU A 188 20.76 14.10 -2.25
N GLY A 189 20.03 14.85 -1.45
CA GLY A 189 20.56 15.69 -0.37
C GLY A 189 20.46 14.97 0.99
N ALA A 190 20.78 15.71 2.05
CA ALA A 190 20.63 15.23 3.41
C ALA A 190 19.22 14.71 3.67
N LYS A 191 19.09 13.57 4.37
CA LYS A 191 17.85 12.86 4.73
C LYS A 191 17.16 12.14 3.56
N ASP A 192 17.40 12.51 2.28
CA ASP A 192 16.61 12.00 1.14
C ASP A 192 16.70 10.47 0.98
N GLY A 193 17.91 9.92 1.04
CA GLY A 193 18.12 8.48 0.90
C GLY A 193 17.42 7.71 2.00
N LEU A 194 17.57 8.14 3.25
CA LEU A 194 16.90 7.50 4.39
C LEU A 194 15.37 7.63 4.28
N SER A 195 14.87 8.81 3.92
CA SER A 195 13.45 9.05 3.70
C SER A 195 12.87 8.21 2.56
N LEU A 196 13.65 7.85 1.56
CA LEU A 196 13.21 6.98 0.47
C LEU A 196 13.09 5.52 0.89
N ILE A 197 14.02 5.01 1.71
CA ILE A 197 14.13 3.56 1.95
C ILE A 197 13.57 3.09 3.29
N ASN A 198 13.42 3.98 4.30
CA ASN A 198 12.93 3.60 5.61
C ASN A 198 11.41 3.76 5.69
N GLY A 199 10.70 2.65 5.78
CA GLY A 199 9.24 2.61 5.87
C GLY A 199 8.65 1.27 5.42
N THR A 200 7.32 1.16 5.51
CA THR A 200 6.55 -0.08 5.33
C THR A 200 5.78 -0.14 4.01
N SER A 201 6.23 0.60 3.00
CA SER A 201 5.42 0.83 1.79
C SER A 201 5.21 -0.41 0.93
N GLN A 202 6.15 -1.37 0.90
CA GLN A 202 5.96 -2.63 0.20
C GLN A 202 4.93 -3.51 0.91
N MET A 203 5.06 -3.67 2.23
CA MET A 203 4.10 -4.45 3.03
C MET A 203 2.68 -3.90 2.86
N LEU A 204 2.52 -2.58 2.97
CA LEU A 204 1.22 -1.91 2.80
C LEU A 204 0.67 -2.04 1.38
N ALA A 205 1.52 -1.96 0.36
CA ALA A 205 1.10 -2.17 -1.03
C ALA A 205 0.52 -3.58 -1.23
N PHE A 206 1.20 -4.62 -0.76
CA PHE A 206 0.68 -5.99 -0.84
C PHE A 206 -0.60 -6.20 -0.03
N MET A 207 -0.65 -5.66 1.20
CA MET A 207 -1.85 -5.75 2.03
C MET A 207 -3.04 -5.05 1.36
N THR A 208 -2.82 -3.87 0.77
CA THR A 208 -3.86 -3.11 0.06
C THR A 208 -4.38 -3.86 -1.16
N LEU A 209 -3.49 -4.40 -1.98
CA LEU A 209 -3.89 -5.18 -3.16
C LEU A 209 -4.59 -6.50 -2.77
N ALA A 210 -4.20 -7.13 -1.67
CA ALA A 210 -4.88 -8.31 -1.14
C ALA A 210 -6.26 -7.94 -0.57
N GLU A 211 -6.39 -6.82 0.14
CA GLU A 211 -7.66 -6.28 0.61
C GLU A 211 -8.64 -6.08 -0.54
N ARG A 212 -8.22 -5.42 -1.62
CA ARG A 212 -9.06 -5.18 -2.80
C ARG A 212 -9.61 -6.47 -3.42
N LYS A 213 -8.81 -7.52 -3.47
CA LYS A 213 -9.26 -8.85 -3.92
C LYS A 213 -10.23 -9.48 -2.93
N LEU A 214 -9.95 -9.44 -1.64
CA LEU A 214 -10.80 -10.02 -0.61
C LEU A 214 -12.15 -9.30 -0.51
N SER A 215 -12.19 -7.98 -0.64
CA SER A 215 -13.44 -7.20 -0.63
C SER A 215 -14.41 -7.61 -1.73
N SER A 216 -13.91 -8.10 -2.86
CA SER A 216 -14.71 -8.65 -3.96
C SER A 216 -15.08 -10.12 -3.75
N LEU A 217 -14.17 -10.91 -3.17
CA LEU A 217 -14.37 -12.36 -2.99
C LEU A 217 -15.37 -12.69 -1.86
N LEU A 218 -15.42 -11.89 -0.79
CA LEU A 218 -16.30 -12.16 0.35
C LEU A 218 -17.80 -12.16 -0.04
N PRO A 219 -18.33 -11.15 -0.76
CA PRO A 219 -19.70 -11.19 -1.26
C PRO A 219 -19.95 -12.32 -2.28
N LEU A 220 -18.94 -12.61 -3.10
CA LEU A 220 -19.03 -13.71 -4.08
C LEU A 220 -19.14 -15.07 -3.40
N ALA A 221 -18.46 -15.29 -2.27
CA ALA A 221 -18.60 -16.50 -1.48
C ALA A 221 -20.04 -16.71 -0.99
N ASP A 222 -20.71 -15.63 -0.53
CA ASP A 222 -22.11 -15.68 -0.12
C ASP A 222 -23.04 -16.00 -1.32
N LEU A 223 -22.77 -15.47 -2.50
CA LEU A 223 -23.51 -15.76 -3.73
C LEU A 223 -23.35 -17.23 -4.15
N ILE A 224 -22.11 -17.74 -4.17
CA ILE A 224 -21.80 -19.15 -4.49
C ILE A 224 -22.48 -20.09 -3.49
N LEU A 225 -22.48 -19.72 -2.22
CA LEU A 225 -23.20 -20.47 -1.18
C LEU A 225 -24.69 -20.57 -1.52
N CYS A 226 -25.36 -19.44 -1.83
CA CYS A 226 -26.78 -19.41 -2.16
C CYS A 226 -27.10 -20.27 -3.39
N THR A 227 -26.30 -20.15 -4.46
CA THR A 227 -26.43 -21.01 -5.65
C THR A 227 -26.28 -22.48 -5.31
N SER A 228 -25.36 -22.84 -4.42
CA SER A 228 -25.16 -24.23 -3.95
C SER A 228 -26.31 -24.70 -3.10
N MET A 229 -26.89 -23.81 -2.26
CA MET A 229 -28.10 -24.14 -1.46
C MET A 229 -29.31 -24.47 -2.36
N GLU A 230 -29.55 -23.67 -3.42
CA GLU A 230 -30.59 -23.96 -4.39
C GLU A 230 -30.35 -25.28 -5.12
N ALA A 231 -29.15 -25.52 -5.65
CA ALA A 231 -28.80 -26.76 -6.34
C ALA A 231 -28.99 -28.01 -5.47
N ARG A 232 -28.81 -27.86 -4.14
CA ARG A 232 -29.00 -28.95 -3.16
C ARG A 232 -30.36 -28.92 -2.48
N LYS A 233 -31.23 -27.98 -2.83
CA LYS A 233 -32.54 -27.77 -2.20
C LYS A 233 -32.41 -27.66 -0.67
N ALA A 234 -31.46 -26.84 -0.22
CA ALA A 234 -31.20 -26.60 1.20
C ALA A 234 -32.12 -25.50 1.75
N SER A 235 -32.41 -25.54 3.04
CA SER A 235 -33.29 -24.60 3.72
C SER A 235 -32.57 -23.27 4.05
N VAL A 236 -33.29 -22.15 3.95
CA VAL A 236 -32.84 -20.81 4.41
C VAL A 236 -33.10 -20.60 5.91
N GLN A 237 -33.80 -21.50 6.60
CA GLN A 237 -34.14 -21.38 8.02
C GLN A 237 -32.93 -21.09 8.95
N PRO A 238 -31.73 -21.67 8.74
CA PRO A 238 -30.57 -21.33 9.54
C PRO A 238 -30.16 -19.88 9.47
N SER A 239 -30.64 -19.12 8.49
CA SER A 239 -30.41 -17.67 8.35
C SER A 239 -31.53 -16.81 8.93
N ASP A 240 -32.49 -17.37 9.68
CA ASP A 240 -33.57 -16.64 10.35
C ASP A 240 -32.99 -15.55 11.28
N PRO A 241 -33.50 -14.29 11.22
CA PRO A 241 -33.01 -13.19 12.06
C PRO A 241 -32.98 -13.54 13.54
N ARG A 242 -34.00 -14.20 14.05
CA ARG A 242 -34.12 -14.57 15.47
C ARG A 242 -32.98 -15.45 15.96
N VAL A 243 -32.45 -16.33 15.10
CA VAL A 243 -31.29 -17.17 15.42
C VAL A 243 -30.02 -16.32 15.61
N HIS A 244 -29.87 -15.31 14.78
CA HIS A 244 -28.67 -14.45 14.79
C HIS A 244 -28.78 -13.34 15.81
N ASP A 245 -29.99 -12.85 16.13
CA ASP A 245 -30.23 -11.88 17.19
C ASP A 245 -29.99 -12.49 18.59
N ALA A 246 -30.24 -13.79 18.74
CA ALA A 246 -29.93 -14.52 19.97
C ALA A 246 -28.42 -14.64 20.23
N ARG A 247 -27.57 -14.47 19.21
CA ARG A 247 -26.10 -14.42 19.30
C ARG A 247 -25.56 -13.34 18.36
N PRO A 248 -25.58 -12.05 18.75
CA PRO A 248 -25.55 -10.91 17.84
C PRO A 248 -24.13 -10.51 17.40
N HIS A 249 -23.42 -11.43 16.74
CA HIS A 249 -22.15 -11.11 16.07
C HIS A 249 -22.42 -10.31 14.78
N PRO A 250 -21.86 -9.09 14.59
CA PRO A 250 -22.20 -8.23 13.46
C PRO A 250 -21.96 -8.88 12.10
N GLY A 251 -20.83 -9.56 11.92
CA GLY A 251 -20.51 -10.25 10.66
C GLY A 251 -21.48 -11.40 10.36
N GLN A 252 -21.85 -12.19 11.38
CA GLN A 252 -22.81 -13.28 11.27
C GLN A 252 -24.20 -12.76 10.86
N ASN A 253 -24.67 -11.69 11.51
CA ASN A 253 -25.94 -11.05 11.17
C ASN A 253 -25.97 -10.52 9.73
N LEU A 254 -24.87 -9.89 9.30
CA LEU A 254 -24.75 -9.36 7.94
C LEU A 254 -24.79 -10.46 6.88
N VAL A 255 -24.05 -11.56 7.07
CA VAL A 255 -24.06 -12.69 6.14
C VAL A 255 -25.44 -13.36 6.09
N ALA A 256 -26.07 -13.62 7.25
CA ALA A 256 -27.43 -14.16 7.30
C ALA A 256 -28.44 -13.26 6.57
N LYS A 257 -28.33 -11.94 6.73
CA LYS A 257 -29.15 -10.98 5.97
C LYS A 257 -28.91 -11.07 4.46
N ARG A 258 -27.64 -11.18 4.01
CA ARG A 258 -27.31 -11.34 2.59
C ARG A 258 -27.91 -12.61 2.01
N ILE A 259 -27.77 -13.73 2.71
CA ILE A 259 -28.37 -15.02 2.29
C ILE A 259 -29.87 -14.87 2.10
N ARG A 260 -30.59 -14.32 3.08
CA ARG A 260 -32.05 -14.08 2.96
C ARG A 260 -32.39 -13.19 1.78
N THR A 261 -31.61 -12.12 1.54
CA THR A 261 -31.84 -11.19 0.42
C THR A 261 -31.61 -11.86 -0.94
N LEU A 262 -30.55 -12.67 -1.06
CA LEU A 262 -30.24 -13.38 -2.31
C LEU A 262 -31.24 -14.50 -2.61
N MET A 263 -31.84 -15.10 -1.58
CA MET A 263 -32.75 -16.22 -1.71
C MET A 263 -34.24 -15.81 -1.72
N VAL A 264 -34.52 -14.49 -1.68
CA VAL A 264 -35.91 -13.99 -1.72
C VAL A 264 -36.57 -14.38 -3.04
N ASN A 265 -37.84 -14.87 -2.95
CA ASN A 265 -38.61 -15.32 -4.11
C ASN A 265 -37.99 -16.48 -4.92
N SER A 266 -37.09 -17.27 -4.32
CA SER A 266 -36.59 -18.49 -4.97
C SER A 266 -37.68 -19.51 -5.16
N GLU A 267 -38.05 -19.82 -6.41
CA GLU A 267 -39.01 -20.87 -6.75
C GLU A 267 -38.51 -22.25 -6.35
N ILE A 268 -37.19 -22.47 -6.36
CA ILE A 268 -36.53 -23.70 -5.93
C ILE A 268 -36.76 -23.92 -4.43
N LEU A 269 -36.62 -22.92 -3.60
CA LEU A 269 -36.94 -23.00 -2.17
C LEU A 269 -38.44 -23.28 -1.95
N GLY A 270 -39.31 -22.57 -2.68
CA GLY A 270 -40.76 -22.78 -2.61
C GLY A 270 -41.17 -24.19 -2.98
N SER A 271 -40.57 -24.78 -4.02
CA SER A 271 -40.84 -26.13 -4.48
C SER A 271 -40.45 -27.22 -3.47
N HIS A 272 -39.76 -26.84 -2.40
CA HIS A 272 -39.17 -27.76 -1.42
C HIS A 272 -39.57 -27.42 0.02
N ALA A 273 -40.63 -26.64 0.19
CA ALA A 273 -41.11 -26.18 1.51
C ALA A 273 -41.51 -27.36 2.45
N ASP A 274 -42.11 -28.42 1.89
CA ASP A 274 -42.61 -29.58 2.61
C ASP A 274 -41.63 -30.78 2.56
N CYS A 275 -40.32 -30.51 2.58
CA CYS A 275 -39.28 -31.51 2.49
C CYS A 275 -39.21 -32.39 3.75
N GLU A 276 -39.10 -33.71 3.59
CA GLU A 276 -38.90 -34.65 4.70
C GLU A 276 -37.49 -34.57 5.33
N ARG A 277 -36.55 -33.82 4.75
CA ARG A 277 -35.19 -33.68 5.26
C ARG A 277 -35.19 -32.87 6.56
N VAL A 278 -34.81 -33.51 7.65
CA VAL A 278 -34.77 -32.88 8.99
C VAL A 278 -33.71 -31.81 9.08
N GLN A 279 -32.52 -32.01 8.47
CA GLN A 279 -31.41 -31.04 8.47
C GLN A 279 -30.62 -31.13 7.19
N ASP A 280 -30.13 -29.96 6.75
CA ASP A 280 -29.13 -29.82 5.67
C ASP A 280 -27.70 -30.11 6.15
N ALA A 281 -26.77 -30.18 5.20
CA ALA A 281 -25.36 -30.31 5.48
C ALA A 281 -24.88 -29.15 6.37
N TYR A 282 -23.92 -29.42 7.24
CA TYR A 282 -23.41 -28.45 8.21
C TYR A 282 -22.85 -27.20 7.51
N SER A 283 -22.17 -27.35 6.35
CA SER A 283 -21.63 -26.26 5.53
C SER A 283 -22.68 -25.25 5.11
N PHE A 284 -23.92 -25.62 4.91
CA PHE A 284 -25.02 -24.67 4.63
C PHE A 284 -25.55 -24.05 5.91
N ARG A 285 -25.75 -24.86 6.96
CA ARG A 285 -26.35 -24.40 8.22
C ARG A 285 -25.49 -23.42 9.00
N CYS A 286 -24.16 -23.61 9.03
CA CYS A 286 -23.24 -22.78 9.77
C CYS A 286 -22.54 -21.69 8.91
N ALA A 287 -22.93 -21.54 7.66
CA ALA A 287 -22.32 -20.56 6.77
C ALA A 287 -22.35 -19.11 7.32
N PRO A 288 -23.45 -18.61 7.90
CA PRO A 288 -23.47 -17.28 8.51
C PRO A 288 -22.41 -17.11 9.60
N GLN A 289 -22.16 -18.13 10.41
CA GLN A 289 -21.17 -18.11 11.47
C GLN A 289 -19.74 -18.08 10.91
N VAL A 290 -19.46 -18.93 9.91
CA VAL A 290 -18.12 -19.06 9.31
C VAL A 290 -17.76 -17.83 8.47
N HIS A 291 -18.59 -17.49 7.49
CA HIS A 291 -18.36 -16.31 6.63
C HIS A 291 -18.40 -15.02 7.45
N GLY A 292 -19.29 -14.94 8.44
CA GLY A 292 -19.42 -13.79 9.32
C GLY A 292 -18.19 -13.55 10.19
N ALA A 293 -17.57 -14.61 10.71
CA ALA A 293 -16.33 -14.52 11.47
C ALA A 293 -15.18 -13.99 10.60
N VAL A 294 -15.06 -14.48 9.36
CA VAL A 294 -14.05 -13.99 8.40
C VAL A 294 -14.31 -12.53 8.07
N LEU A 295 -15.56 -12.15 7.75
CA LEU A 295 -15.94 -10.78 7.43
C LEU A 295 -15.61 -9.81 8.57
N GLN A 296 -15.85 -10.20 9.82
CA GLN A 296 -15.53 -9.34 10.98
C GLN A 296 -14.02 -9.13 11.14
N LYS A 297 -13.20 -10.15 10.91
CA LYS A 297 -11.74 -10.01 10.93
C LYS A 297 -11.23 -9.17 9.77
N PHE A 298 -11.82 -9.32 8.61
CA PHE A 298 -11.51 -8.50 7.44
C PHE A 298 -11.81 -7.01 7.72
N THR A 299 -12.95 -6.69 8.33
CA THR A 299 -13.28 -5.29 8.69
C THR A 299 -12.24 -4.69 9.65
N ALA A 300 -11.84 -5.42 10.69
CA ALA A 300 -10.81 -4.95 11.62
C ALA A 300 -9.44 -4.77 10.94
N MET A 301 -9.09 -5.65 10.02
CA MET A 301 -7.87 -5.51 9.20
C MET A 301 -7.94 -4.25 8.32
N LEU A 302 -9.08 -3.97 7.68
CA LEU A 302 -9.27 -2.79 6.84
C LEU A 302 -9.14 -1.48 7.64
N GLU A 303 -9.65 -1.44 8.86
CA GLU A 303 -9.47 -0.28 9.77
C GLU A 303 -7.98 -0.03 10.03
N THR A 304 -7.21 -1.06 10.39
CA THR A 304 -5.76 -0.96 10.61
C THR A 304 -5.04 -0.54 9.35
N LEU A 305 -5.35 -1.15 8.21
CA LEU A 305 -4.74 -0.82 6.92
C LEU A 305 -4.97 0.65 6.53
N THR A 306 -6.17 1.17 6.77
CA THR A 306 -6.50 2.56 6.47
C THR A 306 -5.68 3.54 7.31
N ILE A 307 -5.45 3.23 8.58
CA ILE A 307 -4.57 4.02 9.44
C ILE A 307 -3.14 4.00 8.90
N GLU A 308 -2.59 2.82 8.61
CA GLU A 308 -1.22 2.67 8.12
C GLU A 308 -0.99 3.34 6.76
N LEU A 309 -1.94 3.25 5.83
CA LEU A 309 -1.87 3.93 4.53
C LEU A 309 -1.73 5.46 4.66
N ASN A 310 -2.23 6.03 5.76
CA ASN A 310 -2.26 7.47 6.01
C ASN A 310 -1.35 7.87 7.19
N SER A 311 -0.31 7.06 7.44
CA SER A 311 0.67 7.29 8.51
C SER A 311 2.03 7.70 7.96
N ALA A 312 2.80 8.45 8.76
CA ALA A 312 4.21 8.67 8.52
C ALA A 312 4.97 7.44 9.04
N THR A 313 5.52 6.65 8.12
CA THR A 313 6.25 5.40 8.43
C THR A 313 7.77 5.55 8.30
N ASP A 314 8.26 6.78 8.18
CA ASP A 314 9.68 7.13 8.13
C ASP A 314 10.30 7.16 9.54
N ASN A 315 11.62 7.16 9.61
CA ASN A 315 12.39 7.32 10.85
C ASN A 315 13.81 7.89 10.55
N PRO A 316 14.27 8.93 11.27
CA PRO A 316 13.54 9.74 12.26
C PRO A 316 12.51 10.67 11.62
N LEU A 317 11.46 10.98 12.36
CA LEU A 317 10.46 11.97 11.94
C LEU A 317 10.97 13.40 12.21
N ILE A 318 10.57 14.31 11.35
CA ILE A 318 10.85 15.75 11.43
C ILE A 318 9.54 16.47 11.79
N PHE A 319 9.61 17.32 12.79
CA PHE A 319 8.48 18.15 13.22
C PHE A 319 8.88 19.62 13.08
N PRO A 320 8.26 20.37 12.15
CA PRO A 320 8.39 21.82 12.14
C PRO A 320 7.89 22.40 13.46
N ASP A 321 8.59 23.38 14.01
CA ASP A 321 8.08 24.13 15.15
C ASP A 321 6.79 24.84 14.76
N PRO A 322 5.79 24.94 15.65
CA PRO A 322 4.51 25.57 15.37
C PRO A 322 4.61 27.08 15.11
#